data_a26ce54c7cdb6ca722cfa780ead75975
#
_entry.id   a26ce54c7cdb6ca722cfa780ead75975
#
_cell.length_a   1.000
_cell.length_b   1.000
_cell.length_c   1.000
_cell.angle_alpha   90.00
_cell.angle_beta   90.00
_cell.angle_gamma   90.00
#
_symmetry.space_group_name_H-M   'P 1'
#
loop_
_entity.id
_entity.type
_entity.pdbx_description
1 polymer ?
#
loop_
_entity_poly.entity_id
_entity_poly.type
_entity_poly.pdbx_seq_one_letter_code
_entity_poly.pdbx_strand_id
1 'polypeptide(L)'
;MNATVRLLLILISALVAAPAFAEGAPPEPNFLVQMAPLIIIFVIFYFMLIRPQSKRAKEHKSMVEALQKGDELVTNGGLLGKVVKAGENYLDVEIAEGVVVKVQRGQVATLMPKGTIKSA
;
A
#
# COMPACT_ATOMS: atom_id res chain seq x y z
N MET A 1 -18.36 -12.37 3.61
CA MET A 1 -17.65 -11.57 4.63
C MET A 1 -16.68 -12.49 5.34
N ASN A 2 -15.42 -12.12 5.35
CA ASN A 2 -14.35 -12.95 5.90
C ASN A 2 -14.42 -13.04 7.43
N ALA A 3 -13.92 -14.14 8.01
CA ALA A 3 -13.87 -14.32 9.46
C ALA A 3 -13.20 -13.16 10.20
N THR A 4 -12.18 -12.57 9.60
CA THR A 4 -11.47 -11.40 10.13
C THR A 4 -12.37 -10.18 10.27
N VAL A 5 -13.22 -9.93 9.30
CA VAL A 5 -14.16 -8.80 9.32
C VAL A 5 -15.25 -9.03 10.36
N ARG A 6 -15.73 -10.26 10.51
CA ARG A 6 -16.69 -10.63 11.55
C ARG A 6 -16.12 -10.45 12.94
N LEU A 7 -14.88 -10.91 13.14
CA LEU A 7 -14.18 -10.76 14.41
C LEU A 7 -14.00 -9.28 14.75
N LEU A 8 -13.66 -8.45 13.77
CA LEU A 8 -13.49 -7.02 13.93
C LEU A 8 -14.80 -6.34 14.33
N LEU A 9 -15.91 -6.69 13.67
CA LEU A 9 -17.23 -6.16 13.98
C LEU A 9 -17.68 -6.55 15.39
N ILE A 10 -17.38 -7.76 15.82
CA ILE A 10 -17.66 -8.23 17.19
C ILE A 10 -16.84 -7.45 18.20
N LEU A 11 -15.56 -7.21 17.94
CA LEU A 11 -14.69 -6.42 18.79
C LEU A 11 -15.17 -4.96 18.90
N ILE A 12 -15.56 -4.35 17.80
CA ILE A 12 -16.09 -2.99 17.76
C ILE A 12 -17.40 -2.91 18.53
N SER A 13 -18.30 -3.88 18.34
CA SER A 13 -19.58 -3.91 19.03
C SER A 13 -19.41 -4.15 20.55
N ALA A 14 -18.48 -4.98 20.94
CA ALA A 14 -18.13 -5.19 22.36
C ALA A 14 -17.57 -3.91 22.99
N LEU A 15 -16.77 -3.16 22.24
CA LEU A 15 -16.21 -1.90 22.72
C LEU A 15 -17.28 -0.82 22.92
N VAL A 16 -18.26 -0.76 22.03
CA VAL A 16 -19.39 0.18 22.13
C VAL A 16 -20.34 -0.21 23.27
N ALA A 17 -20.51 -1.49 23.53
CA ALA A 17 -21.37 -1.97 24.61
C ALA A 17 -20.76 -1.84 26.00
N ALA A 18 -19.44 -1.82 26.10
CA ALA A 18 -18.72 -1.76 27.38
C ALA A 18 -19.13 -0.56 28.29
N PRO A 19 -19.33 0.66 27.76
CA PRO A 19 -19.75 1.78 28.58
C PRO A 19 -21.16 1.65 29.17
N ALA A 20 -22.03 0.87 28.54
CA ALA A 20 -23.42 0.70 29.00
C ALA A 20 -23.53 -0.08 30.30
N PHE A 21 -22.54 -0.85 30.67
CA PHE A 21 -22.50 -1.61 31.92
C PHE A 21 -21.82 -0.87 33.07
N ALA A 22 -21.31 0.33 32.83
CA ALA A 22 -20.59 1.13 33.81
C ALA A 22 -21.50 2.10 34.58
N GLU A 23 -22.82 1.88 34.56
CA GLU A 23 -23.78 2.68 35.35
C GLU A 23 -23.63 2.35 36.84
N GLY A 24 -23.14 3.30 37.63
CA GLY A 24 -23.14 3.18 39.08
C GLY A 24 -22.00 3.84 39.82
N ALA A 25 -20.95 4.23 39.19
CA ALA A 25 -19.90 5.05 39.78
C ALA A 25 -19.49 6.13 38.80
N PRO A 26 -19.60 7.43 39.15
CA PRO A 26 -18.95 8.45 38.33
C PRO A 26 -17.44 8.26 38.46
N PRO A 27 -16.76 7.65 37.53
CA PRO A 27 -15.32 7.62 37.59
C PRO A 27 -14.85 9.07 37.42
N GLU A 28 -13.90 9.46 38.25
CA GLU A 28 -13.17 10.68 37.97
C GLU A 28 -12.72 10.66 36.51
N PRO A 29 -12.91 11.75 35.75
CA PRO A 29 -12.56 11.76 34.35
C PRO A 29 -11.06 11.62 34.20
N ASN A 30 -10.59 10.38 34.10
CA ASN A 30 -9.24 10.09 33.72
C ASN A 30 -9.14 10.26 32.21
N PHE A 31 -8.36 11.20 31.77
CA PHE A 31 -8.14 11.50 30.35
C PHE A 31 -7.76 10.25 29.56
N LEU A 32 -6.91 9.39 30.13
CA LEU A 32 -6.48 8.15 29.50
C LEU A 32 -7.63 7.16 29.28
N VAL A 33 -8.52 7.05 30.26
CA VAL A 33 -9.71 6.17 30.17
C VAL A 33 -10.69 6.69 29.13
N GLN A 34 -10.89 8.01 29.06
CA GLN A 34 -11.75 8.63 28.06
C GLN A 34 -11.18 8.48 26.66
N MET A 35 -9.87 8.53 26.50
CA MET A 35 -9.20 8.39 25.21
C MET A 35 -8.95 6.94 24.79
N ALA A 36 -9.10 5.98 25.71
CA ALA A 36 -8.82 4.58 25.43
C ALA A 36 -9.60 4.02 24.22
N PRO A 37 -10.92 4.27 24.05
CA PRO A 37 -11.64 3.81 22.86
C PRO A 37 -11.08 4.38 21.57
N LEU A 38 -10.72 5.65 21.58
CA LEU A 38 -10.16 6.33 20.43
C LEU A 38 -8.77 5.79 20.07
N ILE A 39 -7.93 5.56 21.08
CA ILE A 39 -6.60 4.98 20.90
C ILE A 39 -6.70 3.56 20.31
N ILE A 40 -7.63 2.75 20.80
CA ILE A 40 -7.85 1.40 20.28
C ILE A 40 -8.28 1.44 18.80
N ILE A 41 -9.17 2.35 18.45
CA ILE A 41 -9.59 2.54 17.04
C ILE A 41 -8.39 2.91 16.17
N PHE A 42 -7.55 3.85 16.61
CA PHE A 42 -6.35 4.25 15.87
C PHE A 42 -5.35 3.09 15.71
N VAL A 43 -5.17 2.29 16.74
CA VAL A 43 -4.29 1.10 16.68
C VAL A 43 -4.82 0.09 15.66
N ILE A 44 -6.12 -0.16 15.65
CA ILE A 44 -6.76 -1.08 14.70
C ILE A 44 -6.58 -0.55 13.27
N PHE A 45 -6.84 0.73 13.03
CA PHE A 45 -6.63 1.35 11.73
C PHE A 45 -5.17 1.27 11.27
N TYR A 46 -4.24 1.50 12.19
CA TYR A 46 -2.82 1.38 11.89
C TYR A 46 -2.46 -0.01 11.38
N PHE A 47 -2.83 -1.05 12.11
CA PHE A 47 -2.50 -2.42 11.74
C PHE A 47 -3.24 -2.92 10.50
N MET A 48 -4.45 -2.43 10.25
CA MET A 48 -5.28 -2.92 9.14
C MET A 48 -5.11 -2.14 7.85
N LEU A 49 -4.87 -0.84 7.93
CA LEU A 49 -4.81 0.05 6.77
C LEU A 49 -3.40 0.53 6.47
N ILE A 50 -2.71 1.04 7.46
CA ILE A 50 -1.40 1.70 7.26
C ILE A 50 -0.29 0.67 7.04
N ARG A 51 -0.24 -0.36 7.85
CA ARG A 51 0.80 -1.39 7.76
C ARG A 51 0.79 -2.16 6.43
N PRO A 52 -0.36 -2.66 5.91
CA PRO A 52 -0.39 -3.29 4.60
C PRO A 52 0.00 -2.35 3.46
N GLN A 53 -0.42 -1.09 3.52
CA GLN A 53 -0.05 -0.09 2.52
C GLN A 53 1.45 0.22 2.54
N SER A 54 2.04 0.34 3.72
CA SER A 54 3.48 0.55 3.87
C SER A 54 4.29 -0.62 3.32
N LYS A 55 3.82 -1.85 3.55
CA LYS A 55 4.46 -3.05 3.02
C LYS A 55 4.44 -3.07 1.50
N ARG A 56 3.29 -2.77 0.89
CA ARG A 56 3.14 -2.68 -0.57
C ARG A 56 4.02 -1.58 -1.16
N ALA A 57 4.08 -0.43 -0.50
CA ALA A 57 4.92 0.69 -0.91
C ALA A 57 6.41 0.32 -0.90
N LYS A 58 6.87 -0.41 0.12
CA LYS A 58 8.25 -0.90 0.22
C LYS A 58 8.57 -1.93 -0.86
N GLU A 59 7.67 -2.87 -1.12
CA GLU A 59 7.83 -3.86 -2.18
C GLU A 59 7.91 -3.20 -3.55
N HIS A 60 7.05 -2.23 -3.82
CA HIS A 60 7.05 -1.45 -5.05
C HIS A 60 8.36 -0.66 -5.20
N LYS A 61 8.80 0.00 -4.16
CA LYS A 61 10.07 0.75 -4.15
C LYS A 61 11.26 -0.17 -4.42
N SER A 62 11.32 -1.34 -3.78
CA SER A 62 12.37 -2.33 -4.01
C SER A 62 12.36 -2.82 -5.45
N MET A 63 11.19 -3.08 -6.02
CA MET A 63 11.05 -3.47 -7.43
C MET A 63 11.57 -2.38 -8.36
N VAL A 64 11.21 -1.12 -8.12
CA VAL A 64 11.62 0.02 -8.95
C VAL A 64 13.13 0.25 -8.86
N GLU A 65 13.72 0.13 -7.68
CA GLU A 65 15.16 0.28 -7.48
C GLU A 65 15.97 -0.85 -8.14
N ALA A 66 15.37 -2.04 -8.29
CA ALA A 66 16.00 -3.19 -8.91
C ALA A 66 15.90 -3.21 -10.44
N LEU A 67 15.18 -2.28 -11.04
CA LEU A 67 15.02 -2.19 -12.50
C LEU A 67 16.37 -1.99 -13.19
N GLN A 68 16.63 -2.83 -14.16
CA GLN A 68 17.88 -2.85 -14.93
C GLN A 68 17.61 -2.85 -16.44
N LYS A 69 18.65 -2.56 -17.21
CA LYS A 69 18.61 -2.66 -18.67
C LYS A 69 18.10 -4.04 -19.10
N GLY A 70 17.14 -4.04 -20.00
CA GLY A 70 16.52 -5.25 -20.52
C GLY A 70 15.23 -5.67 -19.84
N ASP A 71 14.89 -5.04 -18.70
CA ASP A 71 13.63 -5.31 -18.01
C ASP A 71 12.47 -4.68 -18.77
N GLU A 72 11.35 -5.39 -18.81
CA GLU A 72 10.09 -4.89 -19.38
C GLU A 72 9.20 -4.39 -18.25
N LEU A 73 8.53 -3.28 -18.48
CA LEU A 73 7.71 -2.64 -17.46
C LEU A 73 6.46 -2.01 -18.05
N VAL A 74 5.50 -1.75 -17.16
CA VAL A 74 4.31 -0.93 -17.46
C VAL A 74 4.33 0.28 -16.54
N THR A 75 4.11 1.46 -17.14
CA THR A 75 4.00 2.71 -16.38
C THR A 75 2.60 2.86 -15.77
N ASN A 76 2.47 3.79 -14.82
CA ASN A 76 1.15 4.13 -14.25
C ASN A 76 0.16 4.62 -15.31
N GLY A 77 0.64 5.20 -16.40
CA GLY A 77 -0.19 5.61 -17.53
C GLY A 77 -0.60 4.48 -18.48
N GLY A 78 -0.09 3.26 -18.24
CA GLY A 78 -0.43 2.10 -19.08
C GLY A 78 0.51 1.84 -20.24
N LEU A 79 1.63 2.55 -20.33
CA LEU A 79 2.62 2.33 -21.41
C LEU A 79 3.50 1.13 -21.07
N LEU A 80 3.56 0.19 -21.99
CA LEU A 80 4.45 -0.97 -21.93
C LEU A 80 5.77 -0.63 -22.64
N GLY A 81 6.88 -0.89 -22.00
CA GLY A 81 8.18 -0.59 -22.57
C GLY A 81 9.31 -1.45 -22.00
N LYS A 82 10.48 -1.32 -22.61
CA LYS A 82 11.69 -2.03 -22.23
C LYS A 82 12.77 -1.02 -21.81
N VAL A 83 13.41 -1.27 -20.68
CA VAL A 83 14.49 -0.43 -20.19
C VAL A 83 15.72 -0.59 -21.09
N VAL A 84 16.16 0.50 -21.71
CA VAL A 84 17.39 0.54 -22.52
C VAL A 84 18.55 1.16 -21.74
N LYS A 85 18.24 2.01 -20.76
CA LYS A 85 19.24 2.60 -19.86
C LYS A 85 18.57 2.89 -18.51
N ALA A 86 19.22 2.50 -17.43
CA ALA A 86 18.76 2.77 -16.07
C ALA A 86 19.57 3.90 -15.46
N GLY A 87 18.93 5.03 -15.22
CA GLY A 87 19.48 6.15 -14.46
C GLY A 87 19.03 6.14 -13.01
N GLU A 88 19.50 7.07 -12.22
CA GLU A 88 19.18 7.17 -10.79
C GLU A 88 17.73 7.56 -10.54
N ASN A 89 17.22 8.58 -11.23
CA ASN A 89 15.86 9.08 -11.08
C ASN A 89 14.97 8.78 -12.28
N TYR A 90 15.56 8.57 -13.44
CA TYR A 90 14.85 8.33 -14.70
C TYR A 90 15.37 7.09 -15.38
N LEU A 91 14.48 6.43 -16.12
CA LEU A 91 14.81 5.30 -16.97
C LEU A 91 14.59 5.71 -18.43
N ASP A 92 15.49 5.32 -19.31
CA ASP A 92 15.25 5.39 -20.73
C ASP A 92 14.52 4.11 -21.14
N VAL A 93 13.29 4.27 -21.60
CA VAL A 93 12.38 3.16 -21.91
C VAL A 93 11.99 3.21 -23.37
N GLU A 94 12.24 2.12 -24.09
CA GLU A 94 11.78 1.94 -25.46
C GLU A 94 10.33 1.48 -25.46
N ILE A 95 9.42 2.32 -25.93
CA ILE A 95 7.97 2.05 -25.98
C ILE A 95 7.50 1.56 -27.35
N ALA A 96 8.30 1.78 -28.39
CA ALA A 96 8.10 1.28 -29.74
C ALA A 96 9.48 1.17 -30.38
N GLU A 97 9.56 0.50 -31.52
CA GLU A 97 10.83 0.33 -32.23
C GLU A 97 11.47 1.69 -32.55
N GLY A 98 12.64 1.94 -31.96
CA GLY A 98 13.38 3.19 -32.14
C GLY A 98 12.86 4.39 -31.37
N VAL A 99 11.79 4.23 -30.59
CA VAL A 99 11.20 5.30 -29.78
C VAL A 99 11.55 5.10 -28.31
N VAL A 100 12.44 5.95 -27.80
CA VAL A 100 12.90 5.91 -26.43
C VAL A 100 12.42 7.16 -25.71
N VAL A 101 11.80 6.98 -24.56
CA VAL A 101 11.32 8.06 -23.70
C VAL A 101 11.92 7.95 -22.31
N LYS A 102 12.03 9.07 -21.61
CA LYS A 102 12.44 9.11 -20.22
C LYS A 102 11.24 8.93 -19.31
N VAL A 103 11.32 7.96 -18.44
CA VAL A 103 10.27 7.66 -17.46
C VAL A 103 10.85 7.81 -16.06
N GLN A 104 10.15 8.55 -15.23
CA GLN A 104 10.50 8.68 -13.82
C GLN A 104 10.34 7.33 -13.13
N ARG A 105 11.34 6.91 -12.34
CA ARG A 105 11.29 5.60 -11.65
C ARG A 105 10.01 5.42 -10.82
N GLY A 106 9.56 6.47 -10.15
CA GLY A 106 8.33 6.44 -9.36
C GLY A 106 7.05 6.22 -10.16
N GLN A 107 7.09 6.41 -11.47
CA GLN A 107 5.93 6.22 -12.36
C GLN A 107 5.86 4.83 -12.99
N VAL A 108 6.73 3.93 -12.61
CA VAL A 108 6.66 2.52 -13.02
C VAL A 108 5.62 1.82 -12.15
N ALA A 109 4.60 1.25 -12.76
CA ALA A 109 3.55 0.54 -12.04
C ALA A 109 3.98 -0.88 -11.66
N THR A 110 4.51 -1.63 -12.63
CA THR A 110 4.90 -3.01 -12.39
C THR A 110 5.98 -3.48 -13.38
N LEU A 111 6.77 -4.43 -12.92
CA LEU A 111 7.72 -5.19 -13.75
C LEU A 111 6.97 -6.31 -14.47
N MET A 112 7.20 -6.46 -15.75
CA MET A 112 6.58 -7.50 -16.56
C MET A 112 7.59 -8.62 -16.87
N PRO A 113 7.12 -9.86 -17.07
CA PRO A 113 8.00 -10.93 -17.53
C PRO A 113 8.63 -10.61 -18.88
N LYS A 114 9.84 -11.07 -19.08
CA LYS A 114 10.52 -10.93 -20.39
C LYS A 114 9.71 -11.60 -21.48
N GLY A 115 9.55 -10.91 -22.60
CA GLY A 115 8.74 -11.38 -23.72
C GLY A 115 7.30 -10.85 -23.72
N THR A 116 6.90 -10.06 -22.72
CA THR A 116 5.56 -9.45 -22.68
C THR A 116 5.32 -8.52 -23.85
N ILE A 117 6.31 -7.75 -24.27
CA ILE A 117 6.21 -6.84 -25.40
C ILE A 117 5.94 -7.59 -26.72
N LYS A 118 6.58 -8.75 -26.89
CA LYS A 118 6.38 -9.57 -28.10
C LYS A 118 4.99 -10.19 -28.18
N SER A 119 4.38 -10.47 -27.04
CA SER A 119 3.04 -11.09 -26.99
C SER A 119 1.91 -10.08 -26.87
N ALA A 120 2.24 -8.82 -26.69
CA ALA A 120 1.23 -7.75 -26.60
C ALA A 120 0.72 -7.30 -27.96
#